data_a338dc593ccc2bd461e3a96dd3d7dc13
#
_entry.id   a338dc593ccc2bd461e3a96dd3d7dc13
#
_cell.length_a   1.000
_cell.length_b   1.000
_cell.length_c   1.000
_cell.angle_alpha   90.00
_cell.angle_beta   90.00
_cell.angle_gamma   90.00
#
_symmetry.space_group_name_H-M   'P 1'
#
loop_
_entity.id
_entity.type
_entity.pdbx_description
1 polymer ?
#
loop_
_entity_poly.entity_id
_entity_poly.type
_entity_poly.pdbx_seq_one_letter_code
_entity_poly.pdbx_strand_id
1 'polypeptide(L)'
;MECGVSTGERTEADPILVSDCSPDRALTERILDIADKAGYRAALIDAINGSVTAWPRFARTVRAAAGGLARRGLAEGDTAGVFVQDAASAAIAVNAIRAAGGRACLIRSDAGPADIAARLNACGARVLITSAPLAGLAAEGADRSRVRQVIAFGDADGTTPFSSLLGSGRHSQPDEQAAAGPGFAKRSGSAHESGRPEGNGRADERDLADSGEAGLGGELTHRDVVVACPPGGDGPAYTSLLDLTLLAGATLVAAPVPLVVAALRVYKGTAAIVPPGTGVPGLEPTRVFPAT
;
A
#
# COMPACT_ATOMS: atom_id res chain seq x y z
N MET A 1 33.86 47.17 -15.41
CA MET A 1 33.24 46.43 -14.26
C MET A 1 31.89 45.94 -14.74
N GLU A 2 31.88 44.72 -15.28
CA GLU A 2 30.65 44.08 -15.77
C GLU A 2 30.12 43.17 -14.68
N CYS A 3 28.93 43.46 -14.18
CA CYS A 3 28.20 42.57 -13.28
C CYS A 3 27.59 41.42 -14.07
N GLY A 4 28.18 40.24 -13.94
CA GLY A 4 27.60 39.00 -14.47
C GLY A 4 26.31 38.63 -13.70
N VAL A 5 25.20 38.65 -14.41
CA VAL A 5 23.92 38.10 -13.96
C VAL A 5 24.00 36.58 -14.11
N SER A 6 24.13 35.90 -12.98
CA SER A 6 23.97 34.44 -12.94
C SER A 6 22.50 34.06 -13.20
N THR A 7 22.25 33.59 -14.40
CA THR A 7 20.99 32.94 -14.76
C THR A 7 20.90 31.61 -14.02
N GLY A 8 20.08 31.58 -12.98
CA GLY A 8 19.73 30.31 -12.30
C GLY A 8 19.12 29.34 -13.31
N GLU A 9 19.77 28.18 -13.44
CA GLU A 9 19.25 27.01 -14.15
C GLU A 9 17.90 26.63 -13.54
N ARG A 10 16.86 26.85 -14.31
CA ARG A 10 15.57 26.17 -14.06
C ARG A 10 15.82 24.70 -14.30
N THR A 11 15.79 23.91 -13.24
CA THR A 11 15.65 22.45 -13.34
C THR A 11 14.39 22.20 -14.16
N GLU A 12 14.55 21.76 -15.39
CA GLU A 12 13.47 21.23 -16.22
C GLU A 12 12.84 20.09 -15.42
N ALA A 13 11.58 20.30 -15.00
CA ALA A 13 10.79 19.23 -14.44
C ALA A 13 10.67 18.15 -15.52
N ASP A 14 11.21 16.97 -15.25
CA ASP A 14 11.08 15.81 -16.14
C ASP A 14 9.63 15.68 -16.60
N PRO A 15 9.37 15.46 -17.89
CA PRO A 15 8.03 15.28 -18.39
C PRO A 15 7.43 14.06 -17.74
N ILE A 16 6.52 14.30 -16.80
CA ILE A 16 5.77 13.23 -16.11
C ILE A 16 4.95 12.51 -17.18
N LEU A 17 5.47 11.37 -17.61
CA LEU A 17 4.80 10.55 -18.60
C LEU A 17 3.49 10.02 -18.00
N VAL A 18 2.39 10.21 -18.72
CA VAL A 18 1.06 9.67 -18.37
C VAL A 18 1.09 8.13 -18.30
N SER A 19 2.13 7.50 -18.84
CA SER A 19 2.42 6.07 -18.72
C SER A 19 2.67 5.57 -17.27
N ASP A 20 2.95 6.49 -16.34
CA ASP A 20 3.18 6.15 -14.93
C ASP A 20 1.91 5.79 -14.15
N CYS A 21 0.74 5.93 -14.77
CA CYS A 21 -0.54 5.58 -14.17
C CYS A 21 -1.07 4.29 -14.83
N SER A 22 -0.71 3.14 -14.27
CA SER A 22 -1.10 1.85 -14.86
C SER A 22 -2.58 1.51 -14.63
N PRO A 23 -3.38 1.29 -15.69
CA PRO A 23 -4.74 0.77 -15.57
C PRO A 23 -4.71 -0.76 -15.55
N ASP A 24 -4.09 -1.37 -14.53
CA ASP A 24 -3.97 -2.82 -14.51
C ASP A 24 -5.07 -3.48 -13.69
N ARG A 25 -6.29 -3.42 -14.22
CA ARG A 25 -7.46 -4.10 -13.66
C ARG A 25 -7.24 -5.61 -13.61
N ALA A 26 -6.67 -6.19 -14.67
CA ALA A 26 -6.41 -7.63 -14.73
C ALA A 26 -5.45 -8.09 -13.63
N LEU A 27 -4.43 -7.29 -13.33
CA LEU A 27 -3.52 -7.55 -12.23
C LEU A 27 -4.24 -7.56 -10.88
N THR A 28 -5.09 -6.56 -10.63
CA THR A 28 -5.89 -6.50 -9.40
C THR A 28 -6.86 -7.67 -9.31
N GLU A 29 -7.49 -8.09 -10.41
CA GLU A 29 -8.36 -9.28 -10.42
C GLU A 29 -7.58 -10.54 -10.02
N ARG A 30 -6.36 -10.74 -10.54
CA ARG A 30 -5.48 -11.85 -10.11
C ARG A 30 -5.12 -11.78 -8.62
N ILE A 31 -4.82 -10.59 -8.09
CA ILE A 31 -4.55 -10.40 -6.65
C ILE A 31 -5.78 -10.76 -5.82
N LEU A 32 -6.96 -10.39 -6.27
CA LEU A 32 -8.22 -10.72 -5.59
C LEU A 32 -8.55 -12.22 -5.65
N ASP A 33 -8.23 -12.90 -6.75
CA ASP A 33 -8.34 -14.35 -6.88
C ASP A 33 -7.41 -15.10 -5.91
N ILE A 34 -6.19 -14.58 -5.73
CA ILE A 34 -5.26 -15.09 -4.72
C ILE A 34 -5.83 -14.88 -3.32
N ALA A 35 -6.38 -13.69 -3.06
CA ALA A 35 -6.97 -13.36 -1.76
C ALA A 35 -8.13 -14.28 -1.39
N ASP A 36 -8.96 -14.67 -2.36
CA ASP A 36 -10.09 -15.58 -2.15
C ASP A 36 -9.62 -17.01 -1.81
N LYS A 37 -8.41 -17.42 -2.27
CA LYS A 37 -7.81 -18.73 -2.02
C LYS A 37 -6.88 -18.75 -0.80
N ALA A 38 -6.37 -17.60 -0.38
CA ALA A 38 -5.32 -17.50 0.64
C ALA A 38 -5.77 -17.82 2.07
N GLY A 39 -7.09 -17.97 2.32
CA GLY A 39 -7.61 -18.19 3.66
C GLY A 39 -7.35 -17.03 4.62
N TYR A 40 -7.32 -17.31 5.92
CA TYR A 40 -7.14 -16.26 6.95
C TYR A 40 -5.69 -15.86 7.20
N ARG A 41 -4.76 -16.13 6.28
CA ARG A 41 -3.39 -15.62 6.39
C ARG A 41 -3.38 -14.08 6.36
N ALA A 42 -2.37 -13.49 7.01
CA ALA A 42 -2.16 -12.05 6.97
C ALA A 42 -1.81 -11.61 5.54
N ALA A 43 -2.52 -10.62 5.02
CA ALA A 43 -2.18 -9.92 3.79
C ALA A 43 -1.34 -8.68 4.11
N LEU A 44 -1.82 -7.87 5.06
CA LEU A 44 -1.18 -6.63 5.46
C LEU A 44 -1.00 -6.59 6.97
N ILE A 45 0.14 -6.08 7.43
CA ILE A 45 0.43 -5.82 8.84
C ILE A 45 0.95 -4.38 8.96
N ASP A 46 0.41 -3.61 9.90
CA ASP A 46 0.96 -2.31 10.28
C ASP A 46 1.95 -2.51 11.43
N ALA A 47 3.23 -2.23 11.19
CA ALA A 47 4.27 -2.43 12.19
C ALA A 47 4.21 -1.41 13.36
N ILE A 48 3.49 -0.30 13.22
CA ILE A 48 3.36 0.73 14.26
C ILE A 48 2.40 0.28 15.33
N ASN A 49 1.19 -0.14 14.94
CA ASN A 49 0.11 -0.49 15.87
C ASN A 49 -0.15 -2.00 15.97
N GLY A 50 0.53 -2.81 15.15
CA GLY A 50 0.40 -4.26 15.13
C GLY A 50 -0.90 -4.76 14.50
N SER A 51 -1.69 -3.90 13.85
CA SER A 51 -2.94 -4.31 13.23
C SER A 51 -2.70 -5.25 12.04
N VAL A 52 -3.51 -6.30 11.96
CA VAL A 52 -3.40 -7.32 10.91
C VAL A 52 -4.66 -7.31 10.06
N THR A 53 -4.48 -7.23 8.76
CA THR A 53 -5.56 -7.42 7.78
C THR A 53 -5.35 -8.75 7.06
N ALA A 54 -6.26 -9.69 7.30
CA ALA A 54 -6.25 -10.98 6.60
C ALA A 54 -6.67 -10.82 5.13
N TRP A 55 -6.25 -11.75 4.27
CA TRP A 55 -6.55 -11.75 2.84
C TRP A 55 -8.04 -11.58 2.50
N PRO A 56 -9.00 -12.27 3.15
CA PRO A 56 -10.42 -12.07 2.85
C PRO A 56 -10.92 -10.67 3.22
N ARG A 57 -10.34 -10.06 4.28
CA ARG A 57 -10.66 -8.68 4.65
C ARG A 57 -10.09 -7.69 3.64
N PHE A 58 -8.85 -7.90 3.20
CA PHE A 58 -8.22 -7.10 2.14
C PHE A 58 -9.09 -7.09 0.87
N ALA A 59 -9.43 -8.27 0.34
CA ALA A 59 -10.26 -8.40 -0.87
C ALA A 59 -11.62 -7.72 -0.71
N ARG A 60 -12.28 -7.92 0.42
CA ARG A 60 -13.57 -7.30 0.73
C ARG A 60 -13.46 -5.77 0.78
N THR A 61 -12.40 -5.24 1.41
CA THR A 61 -12.14 -3.80 1.50
C THR A 61 -11.91 -3.20 0.11
N VAL A 62 -11.05 -3.84 -0.71
CA VAL A 62 -10.76 -3.40 -2.08
C VAL A 62 -12.03 -3.37 -2.93
N ARG A 63 -12.82 -4.45 -2.93
CA ARG A 63 -14.08 -4.53 -3.71
C ARG A 63 -15.11 -3.50 -3.25
N ALA A 64 -15.28 -3.31 -1.95
CA ALA A 64 -16.21 -2.34 -1.40
C ALA A 64 -15.78 -0.91 -1.72
N ALA A 65 -14.49 -0.60 -1.58
CA ALA A 65 -13.95 0.73 -1.92
C ALA A 65 -14.05 1.01 -3.40
N ALA A 66 -13.79 0.03 -4.28
CA ALA A 66 -13.98 0.17 -5.72
C ALA A 66 -15.43 0.54 -6.08
N GLY A 67 -16.41 -0.18 -5.51
CA GLY A 67 -17.83 0.17 -5.66
C GLY A 67 -18.16 1.55 -5.10
N GLY A 68 -17.52 1.96 -3.98
CA GLY A 68 -17.65 3.28 -3.40
C GLY A 68 -17.12 4.40 -4.30
N LEU A 69 -15.94 4.20 -4.90
CA LEU A 69 -15.32 5.13 -5.84
C LEU A 69 -16.17 5.29 -7.10
N ALA A 70 -16.66 4.18 -7.68
CA ALA A 70 -17.54 4.21 -8.83
C ALA A 70 -18.84 4.99 -8.56
N ARG A 71 -19.49 4.77 -7.40
CA ARG A 71 -20.68 5.54 -6.99
C ARG A 71 -20.41 7.04 -6.82
N ARG A 72 -19.16 7.43 -6.54
CA ARG A 72 -18.72 8.84 -6.41
C ARG A 72 -18.24 9.43 -7.72
N GLY A 73 -18.40 8.70 -8.83
CA GLY A 73 -18.14 9.20 -10.17
C GLY A 73 -16.72 8.95 -10.69
N LEU A 74 -15.94 8.05 -10.07
CA LEU A 74 -14.73 7.55 -10.71
C LEU A 74 -15.13 6.63 -11.85
N ALA A 75 -15.00 7.12 -13.09
CA ALA A 75 -15.30 6.36 -14.29
C ALA A 75 -14.11 5.52 -14.75
N GLU A 76 -14.38 4.57 -15.65
CA GLU A 76 -13.33 3.80 -16.31
C GLU A 76 -12.35 4.71 -17.05
N GLY A 77 -11.05 4.50 -16.82
CA GLY A 77 -9.99 5.34 -17.38
C GLY A 77 -9.72 6.65 -16.64
N ASP A 78 -10.57 7.05 -15.68
CA ASP A 78 -10.27 8.20 -14.83
C ASP A 78 -9.04 7.96 -13.96
N THR A 79 -8.32 9.03 -13.62
CA THR A 79 -7.16 8.93 -12.73
C THR A 79 -7.51 9.43 -11.32
N ALA A 80 -7.04 8.69 -10.32
CA ALA A 80 -7.07 9.11 -8.92
C ALA A 80 -5.64 9.16 -8.36
N GLY A 81 -5.31 10.24 -7.64
CA GLY A 81 -4.07 10.38 -6.89
C GLY A 81 -4.08 9.53 -5.62
N VAL A 82 -2.94 9.00 -5.24
CA VAL A 82 -2.72 8.28 -3.98
C VAL A 82 -1.54 8.92 -3.26
N PHE A 83 -1.81 9.61 -2.16
CA PHE A 83 -0.83 10.32 -1.34
C PHE A 83 -0.95 9.83 0.11
N VAL A 84 -0.28 8.74 0.43
CA VAL A 84 -0.40 8.05 1.72
C VAL A 84 0.97 7.79 2.34
N GLN A 85 0.97 7.66 3.67
CA GLN A 85 2.21 7.53 4.43
C GLN A 85 2.65 6.09 4.70
N ASP A 86 1.86 5.10 4.29
CA ASP A 86 2.18 3.69 4.57
C ASP A 86 1.84 2.78 3.38
N ALA A 87 2.57 1.67 3.30
CA ALA A 87 2.45 0.69 2.23
C ALA A 87 1.11 -0.05 2.22
N ALA A 88 0.49 -0.25 3.38
CA ALA A 88 -0.79 -0.95 3.47
C ALA A 88 -1.92 -0.11 2.90
N SER A 89 -1.98 1.19 3.26
CA SER A 89 -2.92 2.15 2.67
C SER A 89 -2.69 2.30 1.16
N ALA A 90 -1.42 2.34 0.71
CA ALA A 90 -1.07 2.38 -0.71
C ALA A 90 -1.61 1.15 -1.45
N ALA A 91 -1.36 -0.06 -0.93
CA ALA A 91 -1.84 -1.30 -1.52
C ALA A 91 -3.37 -1.36 -1.65
N ILE A 92 -4.10 -0.93 -0.61
CA ILE A 92 -5.57 -0.89 -0.64
C ILE A 92 -6.06 0.15 -1.65
N ALA A 93 -5.53 1.38 -1.62
CA ALA A 93 -5.99 2.47 -2.47
C ALA A 93 -5.73 2.18 -3.95
N VAL A 94 -4.53 1.74 -4.32
CA VAL A 94 -4.15 1.40 -5.69
C VAL A 94 -5.05 0.30 -6.25
N ASN A 95 -5.23 -0.79 -5.50
CA ASN A 95 -6.07 -1.89 -5.96
C ASN A 95 -7.56 -1.51 -6.00
N ALA A 96 -8.06 -0.66 -5.10
CA ALA A 96 -9.44 -0.17 -5.14
C ALA A 96 -9.71 0.71 -6.38
N ILE A 97 -8.78 1.59 -6.73
CA ILE A 97 -8.88 2.44 -7.93
C ILE A 97 -8.88 1.57 -9.19
N ARG A 98 -7.95 0.61 -9.31
CA ARG A 98 -7.86 -0.29 -10.46
C ARG A 98 -9.08 -1.21 -10.58
N ALA A 99 -9.59 -1.74 -9.47
CA ALA A 99 -10.81 -2.54 -9.45
C ALA A 99 -12.05 -1.73 -9.88
N ALA A 100 -12.06 -0.41 -9.67
CA ALA A 100 -13.07 0.50 -10.18
C ALA A 100 -12.90 0.83 -11.68
N GLY A 101 -11.84 0.34 -12.33
CA GLY A 101 -11.50 0.66 -13.72
C GLY A 101 -10.69 1.95 -13.89
N GLY A 102 -10.28 2.59 -12.80
CA GLY A 102 -9.47 3.80 -12.81
C GLY A 102 -7.97 3.53 -12.88
N ARG A 103 -7.20 4.60 -13.01
CA ARG A 103 -5.73 4.61 -12.98
C ARG A 103 -5.24 5.22 -11.67
N ALA A 104 -4.36 4.53 -10.97
CA ALA A 104 -3.76 5.02 -9.74
C ALA A 104 -2.48 5.80 -10.05
N CYS A 105 -2.40 7.05 -9.57
CA CYS A 105 -1.21 7.89 -9.66
C CYS A 105 -0.62 8.04 -8.25
N LEU A 106 0.43 7.27 -7.95
CA LEU A 106 1.07 7.32 -6.64
C LEU A 106 1.94 8.58 -6.52
N ILE A 107 1.82 9.25 -5.38
CA ILE A 107 2.57 10.47 -5.04
C ILE A 107 3.47 10.12 -3.86
N ARG A 108 4.71 10.57 -3.89
CA ARG A 108 5.69 10.36 -2.81
C ARG A 108 5.16 10.93 -1.50
N SER A 109 5.34 10.20 -0.42
CA SER A 109 4.82 10.58 0.91
C SER A 109 5.49 11.83 1.50
N ASP A 110 6.66 12.24 0.98
CA ASP A 110 7.42 13.44 1.35
C ASP A 110 7.19 14.64 0.41
N ALA A 111 6.24 14.53 -0.55
CA ALA A 111 5.93 15.59 -1.50
C ALA A 111 5.32 16.81 -0.81
N GLY A 112 5.75 18.00 -1.21
CA GLY A 112 5.13 19.26 -0.81
C GLY A 112 3.86 19.58 -1.60
N PRO A 113 3.05 20.58 -1.17
CA PRO A 113 1.79 20.92 -1.84
C PRO A 113 1.95 21.28 -3.32
N ALA A 114 3.06 21.91 -3.69
CA ALA A 114 3.34 22.28 -5.08
C ALA A 114 3.58 21.03 -5.95
N ASP A 115 4.35 20.07 -5.44
CA ASP A 115 4.65 18.82 -6.15
C ASP A 115 3.39 17.95 -6.26
N ILE A 116 2.59 17.90 -5.18
CA ILE A 116 1.29 17.22 -5.18
C ILE A 116 0.40 17.79 -6.28
N ALA A 117 0.26 19.14 -6.33
CA ALA A 117 -0.55 19.81 -7.33
C ALA A 117 -0.04 19.56 -8.75
N ALA A 118 1.28 19.65 -8.96
CA ALA A 118 1.92 19.39 -10.25
C ALA A 118 1.63 17.96 -10.73
N ARG A 119 1.79 16.96 -9.84
CA ARG A 119 1.54 15.57 -10.16
C ARG A 119 0.06 15.30 -10.47
N LEU A 120 -0.85 15.84 -9.64
CA LEU A 120 -2.30 15.71 -9.84
C LEU A 120 -2.76 16.32 -11.16
N ASN A 121 -2.23 17.50 -11.53
CA ASN A 121 -2.54 18.15 -12.80
C ASN A 121 -1.98 17.38 -13.99
N ALA A 122 -0.74 16.89 -13.89
CA ALA A 122 -0.08 16.15 -14.96
C ALA A 122 -0.84 14.83 -15.29
N CYS A 123 -1.31 14.12 -14.26
CA CYS A 123 -2.07 12.88 -14.47
C CYS A 123 -3.60 13.12 -14.65
N GLY A 124 -4.08 14.35 -14.53
CA GLY A 124 -5.48 14.69 -14.69
C GLY A 124 -6.39 14.11 -13.59
N ALA A 125 -5.86 13.91 -12.39
CA ALA A 125 -6.59 13.31 -11.28
C ALA A 125 -7.79 14.17 -10.85
N ARG A 126 -8.93 13.51 -10.58
CA ARG A 126 -10.15 14.14 -10.07
C ARG A 126 -10.45 13.78 -8.63
N VAL A 127 -9.86 12.70 -8.14
CA VAL A 127 -9.97 12.22 -6.76
C VAL A 127 -8.56 12.08 -6.20
N LEU A 128 -8.38 12.42 -4.92
CA LEU A 128 -7.14 12.20 -4.18
C LEU A 128 -7.45 11.35 -2.96
N ILE A 129 -6.76 10.22 -2.81
CA ILE A 129 -6.82 9.38 -1.61
C ILE A 129 -5.57 9.67 -0.78
N THR A 130 -5.75 9.98 0.50
CA THR A 130 -4.66 10.34 1.42
C THR A 130 -4.79 9.63 2.76
N SER A 131 -3.77 9.75 3.61
CA SER A 131 -3.82 9.39 5.04
C SER A 131 -4.16 10.62 5.88
N ALA A 132 -4.88 10.45 7.00
CA ALA A 132 -5.27 11.56 7.86
C ALA A 132 -4.11 12.49 8.27
N PRO A 133 -2.91 12.01 8.64
CA PRO A 133 -1.78 12.88 8.96
C PRO A 133 -1.27 13.74 7.79
N LEU A 134 -1.55 13.34 6.55
CA LEU A 134 -1.15 14.05 5.34
C LEU A 134 -2.28 14.92 4.75
N ALA A 135 -3.46 14.93 5.38
CA ALA A 135 -4.66 15.56 4.84
C ALA A 135 -4.50 17.07 4.60
N GLY A 136 -3.78 17.79 5.46
CA GLY A 136 -3.51 19.21 5.27
C GLY A 136 -2.72 19.50 4.00
N LEU A 137 -1.61 18.77 3.78
CA LEU A 137 -0.79 18.88 2.56
C LEU A 137 -1.59 18.44 1.32
N ALA A 138 -2.39 17.39 1.47
CA ALA A 138 -3.26 16.88 0.40
C ALA A 138 -4.30 17.93 -0.02
N ALA A 139 -4.94 18.60 0.93
CA ALA A 139 -5.91 19.66 0.67
C ALA A 139 -5.28 20.85 -0.05
N GLU A 140 -4.14 21.34 0.43
CA GLU A 140 -3.40 22.44 -0.23
C GLU A 140 -2.99 22.09 -1.67
N GLY A 141 -2.56 20.84 -1.92
CA GLY A 141 -2.23 20.37 -3.27
C GLY A 141 -3.47 20.22 -4.14
N ALA A 142 -4.57 19.73 -3.56
CA ALA A 142 -5.85 19.58 -4.26
C ALA A 142 -6.44 20.93 -4.69
N ASP A 143 -6.38 21.95 -3.85
CA ASP A 143 -6.89 23.30 -4.14
C ASP A 143 -6.21 23.95 -5.36
N ARG A 144 -4.98 23.54 -5.66
CA ARG A 144 -4.19 24.00 -6.82
C ARG A 144 -4.32 23.06 -8.03
N SER A 145 -5.23 22.10 -7.99
CA SER A 145 -5.38 21.07 -8.99
C SER A 145 -6.84 20.95 -9.48
N ARG A 146 -7.12 19.91 -10.29
CA ARG A 146 -8.48 19.59 -10.77
C ARG A 146 -9.20 18.59 -9.86
N VAL A 147 -8.64 18.25 -8.72
CA VAL A 147 -9.24 17.34 -7.75
C VAL A 147 -10.52 17.97 -7.20
N ARG A 148 -11.59 17.16 -7.16
CA ARG A 148 -12.91 17.56 -6.66
C ARG A 148 -13.23 16.94 -5.30
N GLN A 149 -12.51 15.89 -4.94
CA GLN A 149 -12.74 15.17 -3.71
C GLN A 149 -11.44 14.63 -3.13
N VAL A 150 -11.21 14.92 -1.85
CA VAL A 150 -10.13 14.34 -1.05
C VAL A 150 -10.75 13.32 -0.10
N ILE A 151 -10.24 12.08 -0.14
CA ILE A 151 -10.70 10.95 0.67
C ILE A 151 -9.54 10.54 1.59
N ALA A 152 -9.78 10.44 2.91
CA ALA A 152 -8.72 10.14 3.86
C ALA A 152 -8.91 8.77 4.54
N PHE A 153 -7.82 8.02 4.68
CA PHE A 153 -7.74 6.94 5.65
C PHE A 153 -7.65 7.57 7.04
N GLY A 154 -8.66 7.33 7.87
CA GLY A 154 -8.89 8.01 9.13
C GLY A 154 -9.75 9.25 8.98
N ASP A 155 -9.97 9.95 10.12
CA ASP A 155 -10.76 11.16 10.16
C ASP A 155 -9.85 12.38 10.05
N ALA A 156 -10.17 13.29 9.13
CA ALA A 156 -9.46 14.56 8.95
C ALA A 156 -10.42 15.62 8.42
N ASP A 157 -10.29 16.84 8.94
CA ASP A 157 -11.13 17.96 8.56
C ASP A 157 -11.05 18.25 7.06
N GLY A 158 -12.18 18.58 6.46
CA GLY A 158 -12.26 18.91 5.02
C GLY A 158 -12.13 17.69 4.09
N THR A 159 -12.04 16.47 4.60
CA THR A 159 -11.93 15.25 3.81
C THR A 159 -13.16 14.35 3.96
N THR A 160 -13.32 13.44 3.01
CA THR A 160 -14.29 12.35 3.12
C THR A 160 -13.60 11.13 3.74
N PRO A 161 -14.13 10.53 4.82
CA PRO A 161 -13.52 9.33 5.40
C PRO A 161 -13.54 8.16 4.40
N PHE A 162 -12.42 7.43 4.28
CA PHE A 162 -12.32 6.25 3.41
C PHE A 162 -13.35 5.16 3.77
N SER A 163 -13.69 5.05 5.05
CA SER A 163 -14.74 4.14 5.54
C SER A 163 -16.09 4.36 4.87
N SER A 164 -16.40 5.58 4.42
CA SER A 164 -17.63 5.91 3.71
C SER A 164 -17.73 5.30 2.30
N LEU A 165 -16.59 4.85 1.72
CA LEU A 165 -16.58 4.09 0.48
C LEU A 165 -17.08 2.65 0.69
N LEU A 166 -16.88 2.11 1.89
CA LEU A 166 -17.14 0.70 2.19
C LEU A 166 -18.64 0.37 2.32
N GLY A 167 -19.50 1.41 2.30
CA GLY A 167 -20.95 1.26 2.43
C GLY A 167 -21.39 1.03 3.88
N SER A 168 -22.70 1.22 4.14
CA SER A 168 -23.31 1.03 5.46
C SER A 168 -23.57 -0.45 5.80
N GLY A 169 -22.73 -1.37 5.31
CA GLY A 169 -22.75 -2.73 5.83
C GLY A 169 -22.38 -2.64 7.31
N ARG A 170 -23.32 -3.05 8.19
CA ARG A 170 -23.10 -3.11 9.63
C ARG A 170 -21.71 -3.65 9.89
N HIS A 171 -20.82 -2.79 10.37
CA HIS A 171 -19.57 -3.21 10.94
C HIS A 171 -19.89 -3.94 12.24
N SER A 172 -20.28 -5.19 12.13
CA SER A 172 -20.13 -6.13 13.23
C SER A 172 -18.61 -6.30 13.38
N GLN A 173 -18.02 -5.50 14.25
CA GLN A 173 -16.81 -5.93 14.90
C GLN A 173 -17.14 -7.22 15.63
N PRO A 174 -16.67 -8.35 15.17
CA PRO A 174 -15.92 -9.20 16.05
C PRO A 174 -14.85 -9.98 15.27
N ASP A 175 -13.64 -9.52 15.18
CA ASP A 175 -12.48 -10.37 14.86
C ASP A 175 -11.17 -9.68 15.19
N GLU A 176 -11.21 -8.69 16.11
CA GLU A 176 -10.00 -8.02 16.62
C GLU A 176 -9.19 -8.92 17.58
N GLN A 177 -9.64 -10.15 17.84
CA GLN A 177 -9.03 -11.03 18.82
C GLN A 177 -8.34 -12.28 18.26
N ALA A 178 -8.25 -12.49 16.96
CA ALA A 178 -7.69 -13.71 16.41
C ALA A 178 -6.42 -13.50 15.55
N ALA A 179 -5.49 -12.68 15.98
CA ALA A 179 -4.05 -12.74 15.60
C ALA A 179 -3.28 -11.63 16.31
N ALA A 180 -3.19 -11.69 17.64
CA ALA A 180 -2.21 -10.91 18.36
C ALA A 180 -0.81 -11.43 18.02
N GLY A 181 -0.17 -10.85 17.03
CA GLY A 181 1.27 -10.89 16.88
C GLY A 181 1.91 -10.24 18.12
N PRO A 182 3.19 -10.53 18.46
CA PRO A 182 3.82 -10.06 19.67
C PRO A 182 3.97 -8.53 19.65
N GLY A 183 2.95 -7.84 20.13
CA GLY A 183 3.02 -6.42 20.38
C GLY A 183 3.96 -6.14 21.54
N PHE A 184 4.66 -5.03 21.51
CA PHE A 184 5.41 -4.49 22.63
C PHE A 184 4.47 -4.13 23.78
N ALA A 185 3.98 -5.13 24.52
CA ALA A 185 3.26 -4.92 25.76
C ALA A 185 4.10 -5.41 26.95
N LYS A 186 4.23 -4.53 27.95
CA LYS A 186 4.88 -4.77 29.24
C LYS A 186 4.41 -6.10 29.85
N ARG A 187 5.40 -6.94 30.20
CA ARG A 187 5.16 -8.15 30.99
C ARG A 187 4.71 -7.78 32.39
N SER A 188 3.53 -8.20 32.79
CA SER A 188 3.22 -8.57 34.17
C SER A 188 2.62 -9.98 34.11
N GLY A 189 3.25 -10.90 34.84
CA GLY A 189 3.00 -12.32 34.70
C GLY A 189 1.77 -12.80 35.47
N SER A 190 1.24 -13.92 34.99
CA SER A 190 0.90 -15.09 35.81
C SER A 190 0.51 -16.25 34.90
N ALA A 191 1.03 -17.42 35.24
CA ALA A 191 0.83 -18.68 34.54
C ALA A 191 -0.56 -19.24 34.83
N HIS A 192 -1.18 -19.86 33.80
CA HIS A 192 -1.97 -21.09 33.98
C HIS A 192 -2.01 -21.90 32.68
N GLU A 193 -1.64 -23.17 32.83
CA GLU A 193 -1.73 -24.23 31.82
C GLU A 193 -3.20 -24.62 31.55
N SER A 194 -3.51 -24.97 30.31
CA SER A 194 -4.07 -26.28 29.89
C SER A 194 -4.96 -26.15 28.65
N GLY A 195 -4.81 -27.06 27.72
CA GLY A 195 -5.88 -27.41 26.76
C GLY A 195 -5.49 -27.32 25.27
N ARG A 196 -4.95 -28.46 24.76
CA ARG A 196 -4.89 -28.78 23.33
C ARG A 196 -6.31 -29.13 22.83
N PRO A 197 -6.68 -28.77 21.60
CA PRO A 197 -7.29 -29.73 20.72
C PRO A 197 -6.58 -29.88 19.38
N GLU A 198 -6.34 -31.12 19.02
CA GLU A 198 -5.95 -31.55 17.68
C GLU A 198 -7.16 -31.42 16.74
N GLY A 199 -6.91 -30.96 15.51
CA GLY A 199 -7.90 -30.91 14.45
C GLY A 199 -7.21 -30.87 13.10
N ASN A 200 -7.01 -32.05 12.48
CA ASN A 200 -6.53 -32.27 11.12
C ASN A 200 -7.41 -31.56 10.08
N GLY A 201 -6.83 -30.80 9.21
CA GLY A 201 -7.40 -30.35 7.96
C GLY A 201 -6.25 -30.15 6.96
N ARG A 202 -5.81 -31.26 6.33
CA ARG A 202 -4.93 -31.22 5.15
C ARG A 202 -5.77 -30.72 3.98
N ALA A 203 -5.55 -29.48 3.54
CA ALA A 203 -5.89 -29.03 2.20
C ALA A 203 -4.67 -29.25 1.31
N ASP A 204 -4.90 -29.83 0.14
CA ASP A 204 -3.88 -30.30 -0.80
C ASP A 204 -2.94 -29.15 -1.24
N GLU A 205 -1.65 -29.36 -1.00
CA GLU A 205 -0.53 -28.45 -1.31
C GLU A 205 -0.12 -28.46 -2.80
N ARG A 206 -0.89 -29.04 -3.72
CA ARG A 206 -0.43 -29.33 -5.10
C ARG A 206 -0.91 -28.38 -6.20
N ASP A 207 -1.90 -27.51 -5.96
CA ASP A 207 -2.53 -26.73 -7.04
C ASP A 207 -2.06 -25.26 -7.16
N LEU A 208 -1.07 -24.82 -6.41
CA LEU A 208 -0.56 -23.44 -6.46
C LEU A 208 0.84 -23.31 -7.10
N ALA A 209 1.34 -24.37 -7.71
CA ALA A 209 2.74 -24.44 -8.18
C ALA A 209 2.96 -24.11 -9.65
N ASP A 210 1.95 -23.68 -10.43
CA ASP A 210 2.15 -23.47 -11.86
C ASP A 210 1.48 -22.20 -12.37
N SER A 211 2.14 -21.06 -12.17
CA SER A 211 2.03 -19.89 -13.04
C SER A 211 3.34 -19.10 -12.93
N GLY A 212 4.35 -19.64 -13.63
CA GLY A 212 5.60 -18.95 -13.83
C GLY A 212 5.43 -17.78 -14.76
N GLU A 213 5.97 -16.63 -14.34
CA GLU A 213 6.68 -15.74 -15.27
C GLU A 213 7.81 -15.06 -14.52
N ALA A 214 8.99 -15.24 -15.08
CA ALA A 214 10.27 -14.95 -14.49
C ALA A 214 10.60 -13.45 -14.50
N GLY A 215 11.30 -13.04 -13.46
CA GLY A 215 12.27 -11.99 -13.62
C GLY A 215 12.20 -10.86 -12.61
N LEU A 216 12.73 -11.11 -11.43
CA LEU A 216 13.50 -10.16 -10.62
C LEU A 216 14.01 -10.92 -9.38
N GLY A 217 15.26 -11.37 -9.43
CA GLY A 217 16.11 -11.85 -8.35
C GLY A 217 15.48 -12.59 -7.16
N GLY A 218 15.06 -13.85 -7.36
CA GLY A 218 14.52 -14.70 -6.29
C GLY A 218 13.00 -14.58 -6.18
N GLU A 219 12.30 -15.62 -6.62
CA GLU A 219 10.84 -15.67 -6.62
C GLU A 219 10.26 -15.45 -5.21
N LEU A 220 9.43 -14.41 -5.05
CA LEU A 220 8.60 -14.24 -3.86
C LEU A 220 7.52 -15.34 -3.87
N THR A 221 7.25 -15.88 -2.70
CA THR A 221 6.26 -16.93 -2.48
C THR A 221 5.24 -16.51 -1.42
N HIS A 222 4.16 -17.23 -1.30
CA HIS A 222 3.16 -17.03 -0.25
C HIS A 222 3.69 -17.19 1.19
N ARG A 223 4.92 -17.69 1.36
CA ARG A 223 5.61 -17.84 2.66
C ARG A 223 6.45 -16.62 3.01
N ASP A 224 6.67 -15.75 2.03
CA ASP A 224 7.51 -14.59 2.24
C ASP A 224 6.78 -13.49 3.03
N VAL A 225 7.57 -12.75 3.79
CA VAL A 225 7.13 -11.57 4.52
C VAL A 225 7.95 -10.39 4.01
N VAL A 226 7.29 -9.46 3.33
CA VAL A 226 7.93 -8.30 2.72
C VAL A 226 7.68 -7.07 3.59
N VAL A 227 8.73 -6.47 4.11
CA VAL A 227 8.64 -5.22 4.86
C VAL A 227 8.77 -4.04 3.89
N ALA A 228 7.75 -3.20 3.80
CA ALA A 228 7.73 -2.07 2.89
C ALA A 228 7.68 -0.74 3.64
N CYS A 229 8.56 0.17 3.24
CA CYS A 229 8.54 1.57 3.66
C CYS A 229 7.38 2.34 3.03
N PRO A 230 7.09 3.57 3.50
CA PRO A 230 6.19 4.49 2.82
C PRO A 230 6.58 4.71 1.35
N PRO A 231 5.62 5.09 0.48
CA PRO A 231 5.91 5.42 -0.91
C PRO A 231 6.97 6.52 -1.00
N GLY A 232 8.13 6.16 -1.58
CA GLY A 232 9.24 7.08 -1.84
C GLY A 232 9.83 6.77 -3.22
N GLY A 233 10.48 7.73 -3.86
CA GLY A 233 11.08 7.55 -5.17
C GLY A 233 10.05 7.49 -6.31
N ASP A 234 10.30 6.63 -7.30
CA ASP A 234 9.44 6.48 -8.46
C ASP A 234 8.18 5.69 -8.14
N GLY A 235 7.02 6.32 -8.31
CA GLY A 235 5.71 5.75 -8.01
C GLY A 235 5.41 4.43 -8.75
N PRO A 236 5.69 4.31 -10.07
CA PRO A 236 5.49 3.07 -10.81
C PRO A 236 6.33 1.90 -10.31
N ALA A 237 7.62 2.12 -10.05
CA ALA A 237 8.50 1.07 -9.52
C ALA A 237 8.02 0.57 -8.15
N TYR A 238 7.68 1.50 -7.25
CA TYR A 238 7.13 1.16 -5.95
C TYR A 238 5.82 0.35 -6.07
N THR A 239 4.91 0.78 -6.94
CA THR A 239 3.64 0.10 -7.16
C THR A 239 3.87 -1.33 -7.68
N SER A 240 4.80 -1.50 -8.63
CA SER A 240 5.15 -2.83 -9.16
C SER A 240 5.68 -3.77 -8.08
N LEU A 241 6.48 -3.26 -7.14
CA LEU A 241 6.98 -4.07 -6.02
C LEU A 241 5.86 -4.48 -5.04
N LEU A 242 4.89 -3.59 -4.77
CA LEU A 242 3.70 -3.94 -4.00
C LEU A 242 2.88 -5.02 -4.72
N ASP A 243 2.67 -4.85 -6.02
CA ASP A 243 1.92 -5.79 -6.86
C ASP A 243 2.56 -7.18 -6.87
N LEU A 244 3.89 -7.26 -7.06
CA LEU A 244 4.63 -8.52 -6.99
C LEU A 244 4.47 -9.21 -5.63
N THR A 245 4.52 -8.44 -4.53
CA THR A 245 4.30 -8.96 -3.18
C THR A 245 2.91 -9.58 -3.04
N LEU A 246 1.88 -8.87 -3.51
CA LEU A 246 0.50 -9.34 -3.42
C LEU A 246 0.21 -10.51 -4.38
N LEU A 247 0.79 -10.51 -5.60
CA LEU A 247 0.68 -11.61 -6.56
C LEU A 247 1.36 -12.89 -6.06
N ALA A 248 2.44 -12.77 -5.30
CA ALA A 248 3.05 -13.92 -4.64
C ALA A 248 2.19 -14.48 -3.49
N GLY A 249 1.13 -13.80 -3.10
CA GLY A 249 0.36 -14.12 -1.91
C GLY A 249 1.15 -13.94 -0.61
N ALA A 250 2.23 -13.15 -0.65
CA ALA A 250 3.10 -12.87 0.48
C ALA A 250 2.44 -11.91 1.49
N THR A 251 2.95 -11.86 2.70
CA THR A 251 2.50 -10.89 3.71
C THR A 251 3.28 -9.58 3.56
N LEU A 252 2.56 -8.47 3.40
CA LEU A 252 3.13 -7.13 3.37
C LEU A 252 3.10 -6.50 4.77
N VAL A 253 4.26 -6.12 5.30
CA VAL A 253 4.41 -5.40 6.57
C VAL A 253 4.74 -3.95 6.28
N ALA A 254 3.81 -3.04 6.57
CA ALA A 254 4.04 -1.61 6.44
C ALA A 254 4.85 -1.10 7.64
N ALA A 255 6.03 -0.55 7.39
CA ALA A 255 6.91 -0.03 8.43
C ALA A 255 7.57 1.28 7.99
N PRO A 256 7.60 2.33 8.84
CA PRO A 256 8.38 3.52 8.55
C PRO A 256 9.88 3.19 8.54
N VAL A 257 10.66 3.94 7.77
CA VAL A 257 12.10 3.70 7.57
C VAL A 257 12.86 3.39 8.87
N PRO A 258 12.67 4.13 9.99
CA PRO A 258 13.38 3.85 11.24
C PRO A 258 13.06 2.49 11.87
N LEU A 259 11.89 1.91 11.54
CA LEU A 259 11.43 0.65 12.12
C LEU A 259 11.66 -0.57 11.22
N VAL A 260 12.18 -0.41 10.00
CA VAL A 260 12.38 -1.51 9.04
C VAL A 260 13.16 -2.66 9.64
N VAL A 261 14.33 -2.39 10.24
CA VAL A 261 15.18 -3.44 10.82
C VAL A 261 14.48 -4.15 11.99
N ALA A 262 13.75 -3.40 12.81
CA ALA A 262 12.96 -3.97 13.90
C ALA A 262 11.80 -4.83 13.36
N ALA A 263 11.09 -4.34 12.35
CA ALA A 263 10.00 -5.06 11.70
C ALA A 263 10.49 -6.36 11.04
N LEU A 264 11.62 -6.33 10.34
CA LEU A 264 12.23 -7.52 9.76
C LEU A 264 12.51 -8.60 10.80
N ARG A 265 13.02 -8.21 11.98
CA ARG A 265 13.30 -9.15 13.08
C ARG A 265 12.01 -9.68 13.72
N VAL A 266 11.06 -8.79 14.03
CA VAL A 266 9.81 -9.15 14.73
C VAL A 266 8.93 -10.03 13.87
N TYR A 267 8.75 -9.66 12.60
CA TYR A 267 7.86 -10.37 11.68
C TYR A 267 8.58 -11.43 10.84
N LYS A 268 9.88 -11.67 11.08
CA LYS A 268 10.72 -12.60 10.32
C LYS A 268 10.71 -12.28 8.82
N GLY A 269 10.88 -10.99 8.50
CA GLY A 269 10.86 -10.50 7.13
C GLY A 269 11.92 -11.18 6.26
N THR A 270 11.53 -11.60 5.08
CA THR A 270 12.38 -12.29 4.10
C THR A 270 12.82 -11.37 2.98
N ALA A 271 12.13 -10.24 2.81
CA ALA A 271 12.44 -9.21 1.83
C ALA A 271 12.05 -7.82 2.35
N ALA A 272 12.60 -6.77 1.74
CA ALA A 272 12.28 -5.39 2.07
C ALA A 272 12.16 -4.51 0.81
N ILE A 273 11.17 -3.60 0.82
CA ILE A 273 11.02 -2.50 -0.12
C ILE A 273 11.39 -1.22 0.61
N VAL A 274 12.49 -0.61 0.22
CA VAL A 274 13.07 0.53 0.94
C VAL A 274 13.43 1.66 -0.03
N PRO A 275 13.49 2.92 0.45
CA PRO A 275 14.01 4.02 -0.34
C PRO A 275 15.45 3.76 -0.83
N PRO A 276 15.85 4.32 -1.98
CA PRO A 276 17.21 4.20 -2.49
C PRO A 276 18.24 4.63 -1.44
N GLY A 277 19.33 3.88 -1.35
CA GLY A 277 20.42 4.19 -0.39
C GLY A 277 20.19 3.75 1.05
N THR A 278 19.02 3.16 1.35
CA THR A 278 18.77 2.59 2.69
C THR A 278 19.47 1.25 2.84
N GLY A 279 20.49 1.17 3.70
CA GLY A 279 21.14 -0.08 4.07
C GLY A 279 20.23 -0.91 4.99
N VAL A 280 20.03 -2.18 4.69
CA VAL A 280 19.25 -3.10 5.54
C VAL A 280 20.17 -4.24 6.01
N PRO A 281 20.74 -4.15 7.22
CA PRO A 281 21.63 -5.17 7.74
C PRO A 281 20.92 -6.51 7.93
N GLY A 282 21.55 -7.59 7.49
CA GLY A 282 21.07 -8.97 7.71
C GLY A 282 20.10 -9.49 6.65
N LEU A 283 19.89 -8.75 5.56
CA LEU A 283 19.28 -9.28 4.35
C LEU A 283 20.33 -9.45 3.26
N GLU A 284 20.21 -10.53 2.51
CA GLU A 284 20.98 -10.72 1.29
C GLU A 284 20.63 -9.60 0.28
N PRO A 285 21.61 -9.08 -0.49
CA PRO A 285 21.36 -7.99 -1.45
C PRO A 285 20.23 -8.25 -2.46
N THR A 286 19.99 -9.52 -2.78
CA THR A 286 18.96 -9.97 -3.71
C THR A 286 17.54 -9.85 -3.16
N ARG A 287 17.37 -9.63 -1.86
CA ARG A 287 16.06 -9.50 -1.20
C ARG A 287 15.74 -8.08 -0.75
N VAL A 288 16.56 -7.11 -1.11
CA VAL A 288 16.30 -5.69 -0.88
C VAL A 288 15.94 -5.06 -2.22
N PHE A 289 14.74 -4.51 -2.30
CA PHE A 289 14.22 -3.87 -3.50
C PHE A 289 14.24 -2.35 -3.28
N PRO A 290 15.18 -1.62 -3.91
CA PRO A 290 15.13 -0.17 -3.88
C PRO A 290 13.96 0.32 -4.73
N ALA A 291 13.08 1.11 -4.13
CA ALA A 291 12.03 1.82 -4.85
C ALA A 291 12.62 3.10 -5.45
N THR A 292 13.27 2.96 -6.60
CA THR A 292 13.96 4.07 -7.31
C THR A 292 12.98 5.00 -7.99
#